data_fb74f38415f416ab2ab86ce5343f62c7
#
_entry.id   fb74f38415f416ab2ab86ce5343f62c7
#
_cell.length_a   1.000
_cell.length_b   1.000
_cell.length_c   1.000
_cell.angle_alpha   90.00
_cell.angle_beta   90.00
_cell.angle_gamma   90.00
#
_symmetry.space_group_name_H-M   'P 1'
#
loop_
_entity.id
_entity.type
_entity.pdbx_description
1 polymer ?
#
loop_
_entity_poly.entity_id
_entity_poly.type
_entity_poly.pdbx_seq_one_letter_code
_entity_poly.pdbx_strand_id
1 'polypeptide(L)'
;MYNLIMQFTNSLIKGKLIKRYKRFFVDVKLKNEIVTAHCPNTGSMKGLLDEGNEVYLLKNNNPKRKLKYGLEIIRAKKNLVGVNTHMANKIVSHGLSNNLIKELENIDSIKPEVFFNKETRFDFLIAKNSQKSFVEVKNVTLFRDEKTAEFPDAITTRG
;
A
#
# COMPACT_ATOMS: atom_id res chain seq x y z
N MET A 1 -6.48 22.80 -13.53
CA MET A 1 -6.59 22.51 -12.07
C MET A 1 -6.01 21.14 -11.87
N TYR A 2 -4.83 21.02 -11.29
CA TYR A 2 -4.19 19.73 -11.03
C TYR A 2 -5.01 19.00 -9.97
N ASN A 3 -5.36 17.74 -10.25
CA ASN A 3 -6.10 16.92 -9.31
C ASN A 3 -5.11 16.46 -8.21
N LEU A 4 -4.94 17.27 -7.17
CA LEU A 4 -4.02 17.03 -6.05
C LEU A 4 -4.42 15.83 -5.20
N ILE A 5 -5.59 15.26 -5.44
CA ILE A 5 -6.16 14.15 -4.65
C ILE A 5 -6.12 12.88 -5.50
N MET A 6 -5.38 11.89 -5.01
CA MET A 6 -5.45 10.54 -5.56
C MET A 6 -6.71 9.84 -5.05
N GLN A 7 -7.51 9.31 -5.97
CA GLN A 7 -8.78 8.66 -5.64
C GLN A 7 -8.74 7.17 -5.99
N PHE A 8 -9.49 6.36 -5.25
CA PHE A 8 -9.78 4.98 -5.66
C PHE A 8 -10.68 4.98 -6.90
N THR A 9 -10.49 3.99 -7.77
CA THR A 9 -11.27 3.86 -9.02
C THR A 9 -12.75 3.60 -8.77
N ASN A 10 -13.09 3.01 -7.61
CA ASN A 10 -14.45 2.75 -7.17
C ASN A 10 -14.57 3.06 -5.68
N SER A 11 -15.80 3.22 -5.21
CA SER A 11 -16.07 3.35 -3.78
C SER A 11 -15.62 2.11 -3.02
N LEU A 12 -14.96 2.32 -1.87
CA LEU A 12 -14.54 1.24 -1.00
C LEU A 12 -15.74 0.64 -0.27
N ILE A 13 -15.76 -0.68 -0.17
CA ILE A 13 -16.81 -1.45 0.51
C ILE A 13 -16.31 -1.77 1.91
N LYS A 14 -17.07 -1.33 2.91
CA LYS A 14 -16.76 -1.55 4.31
C LYS A 14 -17.23 -2.94 4.76
N GLY A 15 -16.37 -3.62 5.53
CA GLY A 15 -16.65 -4.92 6.14
C GLY A 15 -15.95 -5.10 7.47
N LYS A 16 -16.06 -6.31 8.02
CA LYS A 16 -15.39 -6.75 9.24
C LYS A 16 -14.46 -7.91 8.93
N LEU A 17 -13.21 -7.80 9.36
CA LEU A 17 -12.23 -8.87 9.23
C LEU A 17 -12.68 -10.09 10.02
N ILE A 18 -12.65 -11.27 9.39
CA ILE A 18 -12.84 -12.55 10.07
C ILE A 18 -11.45 -13.15 10.35
N LYS A 19 -10.68 -13.42 9.29
CA LYS A 19 -9.33 -13.98 9.39
C LYS A 19 -8.51 -13.73 8.15
N ARG A 20 -7.19 -13.76 8.29
CA ARG A 20 -6.23 -13.83 7.18
C ARG A 20 -5.56 -15.21 7.15
N TYR A 21 -5.36 -15.77 5.98
CA TYR A 21 -4.69 -17.07 5.81
C TYR A 21 -3.89 -17.14 4.51
N LYS A 22 -2.94 -18.06 4.46
CA LYS A 22 -2.04 -18.26 3.32
C LYS A 22 -1.39 -16.96 2.80
N ARG A 23 -1.20 -15.96 3.67
CA ARG A 23 -0.66 -14.62 3.39
C ARG A 23 -1.47 -13.76 2.42
N PHE A 24 -2.20 -14.36 1.46
CA PHE A 24 -2.85 -13.66 0.34
C PHE A 24 -4.36 -13.57 0.45
N PHE A 25 -4.98 -14.23 1.42
CA PHE A 25 -6.44 -14.29 1.53
C PHE A 25 -6.90 -13.69 2.85
N VAL A 26 -7.99 -12.96 2.78
CA VAL A 26 -8.74 -12.49 3.96
C VAL A 26 -10.21 -12.79 3.78
N ASP A 27 -10.83 -13.39 4.80
CA ASP A 27 -12.27 -13.53 4.87
C ASP A 27 -12.85 -12.31 5.58
N VAL A 28 -13.86 -11.72 4.98
CA VAL A 28 -14.49 -10.48 5.42
C VAL A 28 -16.00 -10.63 5.45
N LYS A 29 -16.62 -10.27 6.57
CA LYS A 29 -18.08 -10.18 6.70
C LYS A 29 -18.53 -8.83 6.18
N LEU A 30 -19.26 -8.84 5.08
CA LEU A 30 -20.03 -7.71 4.57
C LEU A 30 -21.42 -7.70 5.21
N LYS A 31 -22.28 -6.73 4.86
CA LYS A 31 -23.62 -6.59 5.44
C LYS A 31 -24.42 -7.89 5.31
N ASN A 32 -24.43 -8.53 4.14
CA ASN A 32 -25.31 -9.66 3.82
C ASN A 32 -24.57 -10.95 3.44
N GLU A 33 -23.23 -10.93 3.35
CA GLU A 33 -22.44 -12.08 2.88
C GLU A 33 -21.05 -12.10 3.51
N ILE A 34 -20.40 -13.25 3.42
CA ILE A 34 -18.98 -13.40 3.71
C ILE A 34 -18.27 -13.56 2.37
N VAL A 35 -17.22 -12.77 2.17
CA VAL A 35 -16.40 -12.81 0.95
C VAL A 35 -14.95 -13.08 1.28
N THR A 36 -14.26 -13.76 0.36
CA THR A 36 -12.80 -13.85 0.40
C THR A 36 -12.21 -12.76 -0.51
N ALA A 37 -11.36 -11.91 0.05
CA ALA A 37 -10.65 -10.87 -0.66
C ALA A 37 -9.15 -11.22 -0.79
N HIS A 38 -8.52 -10.71 -1.84
CA HIS A 38 -7.06 -10.75 -1.98
C HIS A 38 -6.42 -9.76 -1.01
N CYS A 39 -5.43 -10.23 -0.25
CA CYS A 39 -4.58 -9.39 0.58
C CYS A 39 -3.24 -9.16 -0.14
N PRO A 40 -2.98 -7.97 -0.69
CA PRO A 40 -1.77 -7.71 -1.47
C PRO A 40 -0.52 -7.45 -0.60
N ASN A 41 -0.63 -7.59 0.71
CA ASN A 41 0.49 -7.47 1.64
C ASN A 41 0.92 -8.85 2.13
N THR A 42 2.15 -9.26 1.82
CA THR A 42 2.72 -10.54 2.22
C THR A 42 3.42 -10.50 3.58
N GLY A 43 3.62 -9.31 4.15
CA GLY A 43 4.25 -9.10 5.46
C GLY A 43 3.43 -9.63 6.63
N SER A 44 3.97 -9.51 7.82
CA SER A 44 3.33 -10.01 9.05
C SER A 44 2.02 -9.31 9.39
N MET A 45 1.86 -8.05 8.97
CA MET A 45 0.71 -7.19 9.30
C MET A 45 0.40 -7.17 10.81
N LYS A 46 1.46 -7.19 11.63
CA LYS A 46 1.36 -7.22 13.09
C LYS A 46 0.50 -6.07 13.62
N GLY A 47 -0.41 -6.39 14.54
CA GLY A 47 -1.32 -5.43 15.16
C GLY A 47 -2.51 -4.98 14.29
N LEU A 48 -2.70 -5.59 13.10
CA LEU A 48 -3.78 -5.24 12.18
C LEU A 48 -4.83 -6.33 12.00
N LEU A 49 -4.54 -7.58 12.42
CA LEU A 49 -5.31 -8.75 12.02
C LEU A 49 -6.31 -9.24 13.08
N ASP A 50 -6.65 -8.42 14.05
CA ASP A 50 -7.64 -8.77 15.07
C ASP A 50 -9.01 -8.98 14.40
N GLU A 51 -9.68 -10.07 14.74
CA GLU A 51 -11.02 -10.36 14.29
C GLU A 51 -11.98 -9.22 14.66
N GLY A 52 -12.87 -8.87 13.74
CA GLY A 52 -13.80 -7.76 13.92
C GLY A 52 -13.25 -6.39 13.56
N ASN A 53 -11.96 -6.25 13.25
CA ASN A 53 -11.41 -5.01 12.72
C ASN A 53 -12.18 -4.56 11.48
N GLU A 54 -12.44 -3.26 11.38
CA GLU A 54 -13.07 -2.68 10.21
C GLU A 54 -12.09 -2.69 9.04
N VAL A 55 -12.55 -3.18 7.90
CA VAL A 55 -11.75 -3.26 6.68
C VAL A 55 -12.47 -2.60 5.51
N TYR A 56 -11.69 -2.15 4.54
CA TYR A 56 -12.19 -1.51 3.32
C TYR A 56 -11.66 -2.26 2.12
N LEU A 57 -12.58 -2.74 1.31
CA LEU A 57 -12.32 -3.55 0.12
C LEU A 57 -12.58 -2.74 -1.14
N LEU A 58 -11.71 -2.90 -2.13
CA LEU A 58 -11.96 -2.43 -3.48
C LEU A 58 -12.50 -3.57 -4.34
N LYS A 59 -13.67 -3.36 -4.94
CA LYS A 59 -14.25 -4.32 -5.89
C LYS A 59 -13.54 -4.21 -7.23
N ASN A 60 -13.11 -5.36 -7.74
CA ASN A 60 -12.52 -5.46 -9.08
C ASN A 60 -13.56 -6.01 -10.05
N ASN A 61 -13.77 -5.30 -11.14
CA ASN A 61 -14.75 -5.65 -12.16
C ASN A 61 -14.20 -6.57 -13.27
N ASN A 62 -12.93 -6.98 -13.21
CA ASN A 62 -12.36 -7.89 -14.19
C ASN A 62 -12.92 -9.31 -13.99
N PRO A 63 -13.69 -9.84 -14.96
CA PRO A 63 -14.33 -11.15 -14.83
C PRO A 63 -13.34 -12.32 -14.77
N LYS A 64 -12.10 -12.12 -15.23
CA LYS A 64 -11.05 -13.15 -15.21
C LYS A 64 -10.43 -13.33 -13.81
N ARG A 65 -10.69 -12.42 -12.85
CA ARG A 65 -10.18 -12.53 -11.50
C ARG A 65 -11.01 -13.50 -10.66
N LYS A 66 -10.36 -14.49 -10.05
CA LYS A 66 -10.99 -15.43 -9.11
C LYS A 66 -11.54 -14.71 -7.86
N LEU A 67 -10.79 -13.72 -7.34
CA LEU A 67 -11.21 -12.92 -6.20
C LEU A 67 -11.68 -11.55 -6.68
N LYS A 68 -12.95 -11.26 -6.42
CA LYS A 68 -13.60 -10.00 -6.84
C LYS A 68 -13.23 -8.80 -5.98
N TYR A 69 -12.62 -9.03 -4.81
CA TYR A 69 -12.30 -7.99 -3.84
C TYR A 69 -10.81 -7.97 -3.53
N GLY A 70 -10.24 -6.77 -3.34
CA GLY A 70 -8.92 -6.53 -2.82
C GLY A 70 -8.99 -5.77 -1.50
N LEU A 71 -8.18 -6.14 -0.53
CA LEU A 71 -8.06 -5.43 0.74
C LEU A 71 -7.18 -4.20 0.55
N GLU A 72 -7.71 -3.02 0.84
CA GLU A 72 -7.00 -1.75 0.69
C GLU A 72 -6.58 -1.16 2.04
N ILE A 73 -7.51 -1.12 2.99
CA ILE A 73 -7.32 -0.43 4.27
C ILE A 73 -7.85 -1.29 5.40
N ILE A 74 -7.17 -1.27 6.54
CA ILE A 74 -7.66 -1.80 7.83
C ILE A 74 -7.71 -0.67 8.84
N ARG A 75 -8.81 -0.60 9.61
CA ARG A 75 -8.89 0.24 10.80
C ARG A 75 -8.38 -0.54 12.00
N ALA A 76 -7.21 -0.18 12.48
CA ALA A 76 -6.66 -0.69 13.73
C ALA A 76 -6.84 0.38 14.82
N LYS A 77 -7.65 0.07 15.84
CA LYS A 77 -8.06 1.03 16.88
C LYS A 77 -8.68 2.29 16.24
N LYS A 78 -8.08 3.46 16.40
CA LYS A 78 -8.54 4.74 15.84
C LYS A 78 -7.96 5.06 14.45
N ASN A 79 -6.94 4.32 14.00
CA ASN A 79 -6.15 4.64 12.83
C ASN A 79 -6.58 3.84 11.61
N LEU A 80 -6.60 4.49 10.45
CA LEU A 80 -6.73 3.83 9.15
C LEU A 80 -5.34 3.52 8.61
N VAL A 81 -5.08 2.27 8.28
CA VAL A 81 -3.80 1.79 7.76
C VAL A 81 -3.97 1.25 6.36
N GLY A 82 -3.30 1.86 5.40
CA GLY A 82 -3.23 1.36 4.03
C GLY A 82 -2.37 0.10 3.98
N VAL A 83 -2.95 -1.01 3.55
CA VAL A 83 -2.26 -2.31 3.55
C VAL A 83 -1.95 -2.83 2.14
N ASN A 84 -2.49 -2.20 1.11
CA ASN A 84 -2.16 -2.54 -0.26
C ASN A 84 -0.77 -2.00 -0.65
N THR A 85 0.24 -2.87 -0.60
CA THR A 85 1.64 -2.50 -0.90
C THR A 85 1.82 -1.97 -2.33
N HIS A 86 1.00 -2.40 -3.29
CA HIS A 86 1.05 -1.88 -4.65
C HIS A 86 0.58 -0.41 -4.77
N MET A 87 -0.13 0.09 -3.76
CA MET A 87 -0.55 1.49 -3.73
C MET A 87 0.57 2.42 -3.26
N ALA A 88 1.53 1.93 -2.47
CA ALA A 88 2.60 2.75 -1.93
C ALA A 88 3.39 3.47 -3.05
N ASN A 89 3.87 2.72 -4.05
CA ASN A 89 4.60 3.31 -5.18
C ASN A 89 3.73 4.26 -6.01
N LYS A 90 2.44 3.98 -6.18
CA LYS A 90 1.52 4.88 -6.88
C LYS A 90 1.31 6.19 -6.14
N ILE A 91 1.16 6.12 -4.81
CA ILE A 91 1.00 7.31 -3.96
C ILE A 91 2.27 8.16 -4.01
N VAL A 92 3.44 7.54 -3.88
CA VAL A 92 4.72 8.25 -3.95
C VAL A 92 4.94 8.84 -5.34
N SER A 93 4.68 8.09 -6.41
CA SER A 93 4.76 8.59 -7.78
C SER A 93 3.86 9.82 -8.00
N HIS A 94 2.62 9.75 -7.52
CA HIS A 94 1.70 10.89 -7.58
C HIS A 94 2.22 12.08 -6.78
N GLY A 95 2.74 11.84 -5.57
CA GLY A 95 3.34 12.88 -4.72
C GLY A 95 4.53 13.58 -5.37
N LEU A 96 5.44 12.81 -5.95
CA LEU A 96 6.61 13.33 -6.66
C LEU A 96 6.21 14.16 -7.89
N SER A 97 5.27 13.64 -8.71
CA SER A 97 4.85 14.30 -9.95
C SER A 97 4.03 15.59 -9.73
N ASN A 98 3.47 15.77 -8.54
CA ASN A 98 2.62 16.94 -8.21
C ASN A 98 3.24 17.85 -7.15
N ASN A 99 4.54 17.69 -6.83
CA ASN A 99 5.25 18.47 -5.81
C ASN A 99 4.55 18.46 -4.44
N LEU A 100 4.01 17.28 -4.03
CA LEU A 100 3.34 17.11 -2.73
C LEU A 100 4.28 16.68 -1.62
N ILE A 101 5.54 16.32 -1.96
CA ILE A 101 6.58 15.95 -1.02
C ILE A 101 7.54 17.13 -0.90
N LYS A 102 7.39 17.90 0.17
CA LYS A 102 8.06 19.19 0.34
C LYS A 102 9.58 19.12 0.18
N GLU A 103 10.21 18.07 0.67
CA GLU A 103 11.66 17.85 0.58
C GLU A 103 12.13 17.53 -0.86
N LEU A 104 11.21 17.06 -1.69
CA LEU A 104 11.45 16.61 -3.05
C LEU A 104 10.68 17.44 -4.10
N GLU A 105 10.52 18.72 -3.88
CA GLU A 105 9.89 19.63 -4.85
C GLU A 105 10.82 19.96 -6.02
N ASN A 106 10.22 20.33 -7.16
CA ASN A 106 10.94 20.78 -8.35
C ASN A 106 11.91 19.74 -8.92
N ILE A 107 11.42 18.49 -9.05
CA ILE A 107 12.15 17.39 -9.68
C ILE A 107 12.14 17.58 -11.19
N ASP A 108 13.31 17.52 -11.82
CA ASP A 108 13.47 17.64 -13.28
C ASP A 108 12.99 16.39 -14.02
N SER A 109 13.22 15.20 -13.44
CA SER A 109 12.77 13.93 -14.01
C SER A 109 12.55 12.84 -12.97
N ILE A 110 11.56 11.98 -13.24
CA ILE A 110 11.19 10.82 -12.43
C ILE A 110 11.17 9.58 -13.34
N LYS A 111 11.96 8.57 -13.01
CA LYS A 111 11.99 7.29 -13.72
C LYS A 111 11.62 6.17 -12.75
N PRO A 112 10.51 5.44 -12.95
CA PRO A 112 10.16 4.31 -12.09
C PRO A 112 10.96 3.06 -12.45
N GLU A 113 11.08 2.12 -11.51
CA GLU A 113 11.58 0.76 -11.68
C GLU A 113 12.98 0.71 -12.31
N VAL A 114 13.95 1.43 -11.73
CA VAL A 114 15.29 1.59 -12.31
C VAL A 114 16.27 0.58 -11.75
N PHE A 115 16.94 -0.17 -12.62
CA PHE A 115 18.03 -1.05 -12.23
C PHE A 115 19.29 -0.26 -11.91
N PHE A 116 19.82 -0.46 -10.71
CA PHE A 116 21.15 0.02 -10.32
C PHE A 116 22.23 -0.93 -10.84
N ASN A 117 21.97 -2.23 -10.75
CA ASN A 117 22.77 -3.31 -11.31
C ASN A 117 21.87 -4.48 -11.70
N LYS A 118 22.44 -5.65 -12.05
CA LYS A 118 21.67 -6.83 -12.45
C LYS A 118 20.74 -7.38 -11.36
N GLU A 119 21.04 -7.12 -10.08
CA GLU A 119 20.35 -7.72 -8.93
C GLU A 119 19.53 -6.71 -8.13
N THR A 120 19.86 -5.41 -8.23
CA THR A 120 19.26 -4.36 -7.43
C THR A 120 18.43 -3.43 -8.31
N ARG A 121 17.15 -3.31 -8.00
CA ARG A 121 16.21 -2.41 -8.65
C ARG A 121 15.56 -1.52 -7.59
N PHE A 122 15.60 -0.21 -7.83
CA PHE A 122 14.96 0.80 -7.01
C PHE A 122 13.59 1.20 -7.56
N ASP A 123 12.70 1.62 -6.69
CA ASP A 123 11.35 2.04 -7.07
C ASP A 123 11.36 3.27 -7.97
N PHE A 124 12.23 4.25 -7.68
CA PHE A 124 12.41 5.42 -8.55
C PHE A 124 13.87 5.87 -8.62
N LEU A 125 14.21 6.50 -9.74
CA LEU A 125 15.36 7.39 -9.90
C LEU A 125 14.82 8.78 -10.18
N ILE A 126 15.16 9.74 -9.34
CA ILE A 126 14.82 11.15 -9.50
C ILE A 126 16.07 11.96 -9.86
N ALA A 127 15.89 13.02 -10.64
CA ALA A 127 16.95 13.99 -10.91
C ALA A 127 16.43 15.38 -10.55
N LYS A 128 17.29 16.17 -9.88
CA LYS A 128 17.07 17.56 -9.51
C LYS A 128 18.39 18.32 -9.53
N ASN A 129 18.45 19.44 -10.25
CA ASN A 129 19.66 20.28 -10.35
C ASN A 129 20.91 19.45 -10.73
N SER A 130 20.82 18.58 -11.74
CA SER A 130 21.88 17.67 -12.20
C SER A 130 22.30 16.58 -11.22
N GLN A 131 21.72 16.53 -10.02
CA GLN A 131 21.94 15.45 -9.06
C GLN A 131 20.93 14.32 -9.27
N LYS A 132 21.37 13.08 -9.07
CA LYS A 132 20.53 11.88 -9.19
C LYS A 132 20.41 11.20 -7.84
N SER A 133 19.20 10.79 -7.47
CA SER A 133 18.92 10.06 -6.23
C SER A 133 18.06 8.84 -6.51
N PHE A 134 18.42 7.70 -5.94
CA PHE A 134 17.56 6.52 -5.93
C PHE A 134 16.58 6.59 -4.76
N VAL A 135 15.35 6.19 -4.99
CA VAL A 135 14.27 6.19 -4.01
C VAL A 135 13.74 4.77 -3.85
N GLU A 136 13.69 4.32 -2.61
CA GLU A 136 13.07 3.06 -2.20
C GLU A 136 11.83 3.36 -1.36
N VAL A 137 10.68 2.82 -1.75
CA VAL A 137 9.39 3.04 -1.08
C VAL A 137 9.10 1.91 -0.11
N LYS A 138 8.75 2.25 1.12
CA LYS A 138 8.35 1.28 2.14
C LYS A 138 6.92 1.55 2.60
N ASN A 139 6.07 0.51 2.60
CA ASN A 139 4.71 0.59 3.12
C ASN A 139 4.72 0.39 4.63
N VAL A 140 4.76 1.48 5.38
CA VAL A 140 4.85 1.49 6.84
C VAL A 140 3.49 1.16 7.44
N THR A 141 3.34 0.02 8.12
CA THR A 141 2.05 -0.48 8.61
C THR A 141 2.01 -0.78 10.10
N LEU A 142 3.14 -0.77 10.79
CA LEU A 142 3.19 -1.01 12.23
C LEU A 142 3.12 0.33 12.99
N PHE A 143 2.03 0.53 13.72
CA PHE A 143 1.86 1.66 14.61
C PHE A 143 2.48 1.31 15.98
N ARG A 144 3.59 1.96 16.34
CA ARG A 144 4.28 1.77 17.61
C ARG A 144 3.62 2.62 18.71
N ASP A 145 3.51 3.89 18.46
CA ASP A 145 2.91 4.90 19.33
C ASP A 145 2.38 6.09 18.51
N GLU A 146 1.89 7.12 19.16
CA GLU A 146 1.27 8.28 18.48
C GLU A 146 2.21 9.07 17.56
N LYS A 147 3.51 8.88 17.69
CA LYS A 147 4.54 9.61 16.92
C LYS A 147 5.36 8.71 16.03
N THR A 148 5.29 7.38 16.22
CA THR A 148 6.17 6.42 15.58
C THR A 148 5.39 5.38 14.79
N ALA A 149 5.63 5.36 13.48
CA ALA A 149 5.20 4.27 12.60
C ALA A 149 6.44 3.53 12.08
N GLU A 150 6.38 2.21 12.01
CA GLU A 150 7.50 1.37 11.63
C GLU A 150 7.16 0.52 10.41
N PHE A 151 8.19 0.28 9.60
CA PHE A 151 8.15 -0.75 8.56
C PHE A 151 8.39 -2.10 9.25
N PRO A 152 7.38 -3.02 9.27
CA PRO A 152 7.57 -4.33 9.83
C PRO A 152 8.39 -5.18 8.87
N ASP A 153 9.71 -5.14 9.03
CA ASP A 153 10.59 -5.91 8.17
C ASP A 153 10.33 -7.42 8.33
N ALA A 154 10.39 -8.14 7.24
CA ALA A 154 10.31 -9.59 7.26
C ALA A 154 11.74 -10.14 7.23
N ILE A 155 12.04 -11.10 8.10
CA ILE A 155 13.29 -11.84 8.02
C ILE A 155 13.37 -12.46 6.62
N THR A 156 14.36 -12.03 5.85
CA THR A 156 14.62 -12.54 4.51
C THR A 156 15.90 -13.34 4.52
N THR A 157 15.98 -14.36 3.68
CA THR A 157 17.21 -15.16 3.51
C THR A 157 18.32 -14.37 2.79
N ARG A 158 18.07 -13.12 2.44
CA ARG A 158 19.00 -12.21 1.77
C ARG A 158 19.51 -11.09 2.68
N GLY A 159 19.25 -11.19 3.97
CA GLY A 159 19.76 -10.27 4.99
C GLY A 159 21.17 -10.62 5.39
#